data_c7cf02b787a0e1334d03d9872a1f88fa
#
_entry.id   c7cf02b787a0e1334d03d9872a1f88fa
#
_cell.length_a   1.000
_cell.length_b   1.000
_cell.length_c   1.000
_cell.angle_alpha   90.00
_cell.angle_beta   90.00
_cell.angle_gamma   90.00
#
_symmetry.space_group_name_H-M   'P 1'
#
loop_
_entity.id
_entity.type
_entity.pdbx_description
1 polymer ?
#
loop_
_entity_poly.entity_id
_entity_poly.type
_entity_poly.pdbx_seq_one_letter_code
_entity_poly.pdbx_strand_id
1 'polypeptide(L)'
;YILLIILLFSCEKSEYETWLYEPGIEAVDSVAIYPNITVLIANGKAQLSFLVKAYSFVKDKRTIEQVIDGEHIVKDSVFTKISAMKMDRFEASEIQIKTRDGKLIEGQKFSATEGAGTDVEFVCTIHGIESEPCKVHLIADPVMDFPTVTVPVVFHLLVTDKNINRYDGITTGLLQGFIDRANKVFSGTYADDPVAVDSKIRFELATVDVQGNKLATPGINRVEMGTPAYGEVADYINKNLLWDPNRILNIWVNDEIYGTNAYAPAYILDNGTVVPGLEMNSVTTADEVSFTSYSEVGITLAVSSIFSINKGGYEYYLGTHFGLMPTVFSTYSGIPFVNGDVDFCSDTY
;
A
#
# COMPACT_ATOMS: atom_id res chain seq x y z
N TYR A 1 34.36 63.28 22.69
CA TYR A 1 34.79 61.91 22.29
C TYR A 1 34.17 60.91 23.24
N ILE A 2 33.11 60.25 22.82
CA ILE A 2 32.47 59.14 23.53
C ILE A 2 33.13 57.85 23.10
N LEU A 3 33.83 57.17 24.01
CA LEU A 3 34.49 55.88 23.78
C LEU A 3 33.42 54.80 23.88
N LEU A 4 33.01 54.24 22.76
CA LEU A 4 32.08 53.12 22.68
C LEU A 4 32.85 51.82 23.00
N ILE A 5 32.72 51.30 24.21
CA ILE A 5 33.25 49.98 24.58
C ILE A 5 32.30 48.95 24.04
N ILE A 6 32.68 48.28 22.95
CA ILE A 6 32.02 47.11 22.44
C ILE A 6 32.47 45.92 23.29
N LEU A 7 31.62 45.48 24.20
CA LEU A 7 31.77 44.20 24.86
C LEU A 7 31.48 43.09 23.85
N LEU A 8 32.53 42.53 23.29
CA LEU A 8 32.46 41.27 22.56
C LEU A 8 32.17 40.17 23.56
N PHE A 9 30.91 39.80 23.74
CA PHE A 9 30.59 38.51 24.33
C PHE A 9 31.04 37.43 23.35
N SER A 10 32.22 36.89 23.62
CA SER A 10 32.63 35.63 23.04
C SER A 10 31.64 34.56 23.51
N CYS A 11 30.72 34.16 22.66
CA CYS A 11 30.04 32.90 22.84
C CYS A 11 31.13 31.83 22.68
N GLU A 12 31.66 31.32 23.77
CA GLU A 12 32.38 30.07 23.72
C GLU A 12 31.46 29.01 23.14
N LYS A 13 31.79 28.56 21.94
CA LYS A 13 31.20 27.36 21.38
C LYS A 13 31.61 26.23 22.31
N SER A 14 30.69 25.82 23.18
CA SER A 14 30.82 24.56 23.88
C SER A 14 30.79 23.46 22.81
N GLU A 15 31.96 22.92 22.49
CA GLU A 15 32.06 21.68 21.71
C GLU A 15 31.48 20.57 22.59
N TYR A 16 30.25 20.20 22.29
CA TYR A 16 29.68 18.99 22.86
C TYR A 16 30.31 17.81 22.13
N GLU A 17 31.23 17.12 22.76
CA GLU A 17 31.61 15.79 22.32
C GLU A 17 30.42 14.88 22.52
N THR A 18 29.75 14.54 21.43
CA THR A 18 28.68 13.55 21.42
C THR A 18 29.34 12.18 21.47
N TRP A 19 29.50 11.63 22.65
CA TRP A 19 29.87 10.23 22.77
C TRP A 19 28.67 9.38 22.40
N LEU A 20 28.73 8.74 21.25
CA LEU A 20 27.83 7.65 20.90
C LEU A 20 28.24 6.45 21.76
N TYR A 21 27.51 6.26 22.87
CA TYR A 21 27.65 5.05 23.66
C TYR A 21 27.00 3.91 22.87
N GLU A 22 27.81 2.97 22.39
CA GLU A 22 27.35 1.70 21.88
C GLU A 22 27.39 0.70 23.03
N PRO A 23 26.22 0.25 23.55
CA PRO A 23 26.23 -0.77 24.62
C PRO A 23 26.87 -2.05 24.11
N GLY A 24 27.60 -2.74 24.98
CA GLY A 24 28.06 -4.08 24.71
C GLY A 24 26.88 -5.04 24.49
N ILE A 25 27.16 -6.18 23.84
CA ILE A 25 26.12 -7.18 23.55
C ILE A 25 25.52 -7.76 24.84
N GLU A 26 26.31 -7.75 25.94
CA GLU A 26 25.90 -8.23 27.25
C GLU A 26 24.93 -7.28 27.98
N ALA A 27 24.76 -6.06 27.46
CA ALA A 27 23.96 -5.03 28.08
C ALA A 27 22.52 -5.00 27.52
N VAL A 28 21.94 -6.13 27.17
CA VAL A 28 20.52 -6.22 26.80
C VAL A 28 19.66 -6.11 28.06
N ASP A 29 18.91 -5.04 28.20
CA ASP A 29 18.05 -4.78 29.35
C ASP A 29 16.57 -5.01 29.02
N SER A 30 16.18 -4.92 27.72
CA SER A 30 14.82 -5.16 27.27
C SER A 30 14.81 -5.66 25.83
N VAL A 31 13.85 -6.50 25.52
CA VAL A 31 13.59 -7.04 24.19
C VAL A 31 12.13 -6.74 23.83
N ALA A 32 11.90 -6.39 22.56
CA ALA A 32 10.56 -6.21 22.02
C ALA A 32 10.42 -7.02 20.71
N ILE A 33 9.24 -7.61 20.52
CA ILE A 33 8.89 -8.39 19.35
C ILE A 33 7.63 -7.82 18.72
N TYR A 34 7.64 -7.66 17.42
CA TYR A 34 6.52 -7.12 16.62
C TYR A 34 6.26 -8.08 15.46
N PRO A 35 5.04 -8.62 15.35
CA PRO A 35 4.65 -9.37 14.16
C PRO A 35 4.45 -8.41 12.99
N ASN A 36 4.75 -8.84 11.77
CA ASN A 36 4.48 -8.05 10.58
C ASN A 36 2.99 -8.00 10.23
N ILE A 37 2.19 -8.93 10.74
CA ILE A 37 0.72 -8.99 10.63
C ILE A 37 0.14 -9.46 11.96
N THR A 38 -1.05 -8.99 12.31
CA THR A 38 -1.77 -9.39 13.53
C THR A 38 -2.85 -10.45 13.29
N VAL A 39 -3.14 -10.73 12.01
CA VAL A 39 -4.06 -11.78 11.57
C VAL A 39 -3.35 -12.68 10.56
N LEU A 40 -3.36 -13.99 10.78
CA LEU A 40 -2.71 -14.97 9.92
C LEU A 40 -3.70 -16.03 9.45
N ILE A 41 -3.73 -16.30 8.13
CA ILE A 41 -4.53 -17.39 7.56
C ILE A 41 -3.87 -18.73 7.90
N ALA A 42 -4.61 -19.62 8.55
CA ALA A 42 -4.14 -20.94 8.95
C ALA A 42 -4.24 -21.96 7.80
N ASN A 43 -3.58 -21.69 6.66
CA ASN A 43 -3.58 -22.57 5.48
C ASN A 43 -2.23 -23.22 5.20
N GLY A 44 -1.24 -23.06 6.08
CA GLY A 44 0.11 -23.57 5.92
C GLY A 44 0.97 -22.86 4.89
N LYS A 45 0.42 -21.90 4.15
CA LYS A 45 1.11 -21.11 3.11
C LYS A 45 1.42 -19.70 3.60
N ALA A 46 0.44 -19.06 4.23
CA ALA A 46 0.64 -17.74 4.80
C ALA A 46 1.76 -17.76 5.85
N GLN A 47 2.65 -16.77 5.81
CA GLN A 47 3.81 -16.68 6.70
C GLN A 47 3.78 -15.37 7.49
N LEU A 48 3.92 -15.53 8.79
CA LEU A 48 4.19 -14.44 9.73
C LEU A 48 5.69 -14.30 9.89
N SER A 49 6.20 -13.08 9.87
CA SER A 49 7.58 -12.75 10.23
C SER A 49 7.61 -11.78 11.41
N PHE A 50 8.76 -11.66 12.07
CA PHE A 50 8.88 -10.86 13.27
C PHE A 50 9.99 -9.81 13.12
N LEU A 51 9.69 -8.59 13.56
CA LEU A 51 10.69 -7.58 13.83
C LEU A 51 11.05 -7.65 15.31
N VAL A 52 12.30 -7.91 15.59
CA VAL A 52 12.83 -7.94 16.97
C VAL A 52 13.67 -6.70 17.22
N LYS A 53 13.55 -6.11 18.41
CA LYS A 53 14.37 -4.99 18.86
C LYS A 53 14.92 -5.29 20.25
N ALA A 54 16.19 -4.99 20.46
CA ALA A 54 16.83 -5.04 21.77
C ALA A 54 17.20 -3.62 22.23
N TYR A 55 17.12 -3.38 23.52
CA TYR A 55 17.42 -2.09 24.14
C TYR A 55 18.34 -2.25 25.31
N SER A 56 19.22 -1.26 25.50
CA SER A 56 20.05 -1.09 26.69
C SER A 56 19.62 0.16 27.45
N PHE A 57 19.61 0.07 28.79
CA PHE A 57 19.25 1.16 29.67
C PHE A 57 20.54 1.75 30.29
N VAL A 58 20.94 2.89 29.73
CA VAL A 58 22.11 3.61 30.24
C VAL A 58 21.70 4.59 31.34
N LYS A 59 22.31 4.48 32.48
CA LYS A 59 22.14 5.42 33.61
C LYS A 59 23.11 6.59 33.42
N ASP A 60 22.55 7.77 33.10
CA ASP A 60 23.27 9.03 33.01
C ASP A 60 23.13 9.79 34.33
N LYS A 61 24.24 10.05 35.00
CA LYS A 61 24.24 10.88 36.19
C LYS A 61 24.51 12.31 35.82
N ARG A 62 23.57 13.19 36.16
CA ARG A 62 23.72 14.63 35.98
C ARG A 62 23.57 15.34 37.28
N THR A 63 24.51 16.24 37.56
CA THR A 63 24.41 17.17 38.66
C THR A 63 23.50 18.32 38.23
N ILE A 64 22.37 18.45 38.88
CA ILE A 64 21.44 19.53 38.66
C ILE A 64 21.60 20.60 39.76
N GLU A 65 21.87 21.82 39.34
CA GLU A 65 21.86 22.97 40.22
C GLU A 65 20.47 23.64 40.13
N GLN A 66 19.80 23.72 41.30
CA GLN A 66 18.52 24.39 41.41
C GLN A 66 18.63 25.50 42.45
N VAL A 67 18.03 26.64 42.17
CA VAL A 67 17.91 27.71 43.15
C VAL A 67 16.49 27.65 43.71
N ILE A 68 16.39 27.28 44.99
CA ILE A 68 15.11 27.23 45.72
C ILE A 68 15.23 28.19 46.88
N ASP A 69 14.32 29.19 46.96
CA ASP A 69 14.29 30.23 48.00
C ASP A 69 15.61 31.00 48.14
N GLY A 70 16.36 31.15 47.03
CA GLY A 70 17.65 31.86 47.03
C GLY A 70 18.85 30.99 47.45
N GLU A 71 18.65 29.77 47.84
CA GLU A 71 19.74 28.80 48.10
C GLU A 71 20.05 27.94 46.86
N HIS A 72 21.37 27.79 46.57
CA HIS A 72 21.86 26.91 45.53
C HIS A 72 21.89 25.47 46.06
N ILE A 73 20.97 24.68 45.55
CA ILE A 73 20.94 23.25 45.90
C ILE A 73 21.52 22.46 44.71
N VAL A 74 22.61 21.74 44.99
CA VAL A 74 23.24 20.84 44.01
C VAL A 74 22.76 19.44 44.33
N LYS A 75 22.10 18.81 43.38
CA LYS A 75 21.57 17.44 43.52
C LYS A 75 21.96 16.60 42.34
N ASP A 76 22.55 15.45 42.65
CA ASP A 76 22.78 14.41 41.64
C ASP A 76 21.46 13.73 41.28
N SER A 77 21.10 13.80 40.02
CA SER A 77 19.95 13.11 39.46
C SER A 77 20.40 12.05 38.47
N VAL A 78 19.81 10.86 38.58
CA VAL A 78 20.08 9.75 37.68
C VAL A 78 18.93 9.69 36.64
N PHE A 79 19.27 9.81 35.38
CA PHE A 79 18.36 9.65 34.27
C PHE A 79 18.63 8.33 33.60
N THR A 80 17.58 7.61 33.23
CA THR A 80 17.70 6.41 32.42
C THR A 80 17.49 6.77 30.96
N LYS A 81 18.49 6.55 30.13
CA LYS A 81 18.40 6.69 28.67
C LYS A 81 18.21 5.31 28.07
N ILE A 82 17.14 5.15 27.27
CA ILE A 82 16.88 3.93 26.50
C ILE A 82 17.61 4.07 25.17
N SER A 83 18.45 3.10 24.84
CA SER A 83 19.18 3.06 23.57
C SER A 83 18.82 1.79 22.81
N ALA A 84 18.37 1.94 21.55
CA ALA A 84 18.16 0.79 20.69
C ALA A 84 19.52 0.20 20.25
N MET A 85 19.63 -1.10 20.31
CA MET A 85 20.82 -1.84 19.88
C MET A 85 20.71 -2.21 18.40
N LYS A 86 21.85 -2.26 17.72
CA LYS A 86 21.90 -2.77 16.34
C LYS A 86 21.72 -4.28 16.35
N MET A 87 20.71 -4.79 15.65
CA MET A 87 20.38 -6.21 15.65
C MET A 87 21.38 -7.09 14.89
N ASP A 88 22.19 -6.52 13.99
CA ASP A 88 23.29 -7.19 13.29
C ASP A 88 24.48 -7.57 14.19
N ARG A 89 24.47 -7.14 15.45
CA ARG A 89 25.45 -7.53 16.47
C ARG A 89 25.13 -8.88 17.12
N PHE A 90 23.92 -9.40 16.94
CA PHE A 90 23.47 -10.68 17.50
C PHE A 90 23.53 -11.78 16.44
N GLU A 91 24.09 -12.92 16.82
CA GLU A 91 24.00 -14.11 16.00
C GLU A 91 22.55 -14.62 15.96
N ALA A 92 22.14 -15.23 14.84
CA ALA A 92 20.78 -15.72 14.69
C ALA A 92 20.37 -16.74 15.80
N SER A 93 21.32 -17.47 16.34
CA SER A 93 21.12 -18.43 17.44
C SER A 93 20.84 -17.77 18.78
N GLU A 94 21.23 -16.50 18.98
CA GLU A 94 20.99 -15.75 20.20
C GLU A 94 19.59 -15.15 20.27
N ILE A 95 18.91 -15.03 19.09
CA ILE A 95 17.55 -14.52 18.97
C ILE A 95 16.59 -15.70 18.91
N GLN A 96 15.97 -16.03 20.02
CA GLN A 96 15.05 -17.17 20.12
C GLN A 96 13.61 -16.69 20.19
N ILE A 97 12.85 -16.95 19.11
CA ILE A 97 11.40 -16.69 19.08
C ILE A 97 10.69 -18.02 19.36
N LYS A 98 9.73 -18.00 20.26
CA LYS A 98 8.92 -19.16 20.62
C LYS A 98 7.46 -18.75 20.83
N THR A 99 6.56 -19.69 20.62
CA THR A 99 5.20 -19.54 21.11
C THR A 99 5.19 -19.57 22.64
N ARG A 100 4.18 -19.01 23.27
CA ARG A 100 4.10 -18.96 24.75
C ARG A 100 4.06 -20.34 25.41
N ASP A 101 3.59 -21.36 24.69
CA ASP A 101 3.64 -22.77 25.12
C ASP A 101 5.01 -23.44 24.90
N GLY A 102 5.98 -22.70 24.39
CA GLY A 102 7.40 -23.09 24.30
C GLY A 102 7.85 -23.68 22.97
N LYS A 103 7.02 -23.70 21.92
CA LYS A 103 7.43 -24.17 20.58
C LYS A 103 8.37 -23.14 19.94
N LEU A 104 9.60 -23.54 19.61
CA LEU A 104 10.58 -22.70 18.94
C LEU A 104 10.17 -22.41 17.48
N ILE A 105 10.35 -21.17 17.04
CA ILE A 105 10.09 -20.71 15.67
C ILE A 105 11.40 -20.61 14.93
N GLU A 106 11.60 -21.52 13.99
CA GLU A 106 12.82 -21.56 13.18
C GLU A 106 12.80 -20.47 12.10
N GLY A 107 13.94 -19.83 11.85
CA GLY A 107 14.10 -18.83 10.80
C GLY A 107 13.25 -17.57 10.98
N GLN A 108 12.74 -17.31 12.18
CA GLN A 108 11.89 -16.16 12.51
C GLN A 108 10.61 -16.05 11.64
N LYS A 109 10.13 -17.18 11.13
CA LYS A 109 8.93 -17.29 10.33
C LYS A 109 7.98 -18.34 10.91
N PHE A 110 6.71 -18.01 10.96
CA PHE A 110 5.68 -18.90 11.47
C PHE A 110 4.56 -19.08 10.44
N SER A 111 4.06 -20.30 10.29
CA SER A 111 2.85 -20.62 9.56
C SER A 111 2.00 -21.60 10.37
N ALA A 112 0.68 -21.54 10.20
CA ALA A 112 -0.26 -22.43 10.85
C ALA A 112 -1.12 -23.17 9.81
N THR A 113 -1.40 -24.44 10.06
CA THR A 113 -2.31 -25.26 9.24
C THR A 113 -3.67 -25.51 9.92
N GLU A 114 -3.78 -25.16 11.19
CA GLU A 114 -4.94 -25.37 12.04
C GLU A 114 -5.00 -24.30 13.13
N GLY A 115 -6.04 -24.29 13.92
CA GLY A 115 -6.22 -23.32 15.00
C GLY A 115 -6.99 -22.07 14.59
N ALA A 116 -7.66 -22.06 13.44
CA ALA A 116 -8.51 -20.95 13.03
C ALA A 116 -9.54 -20.59 14.13
N GLY A 117 -9.71 -19.29 14.39
CA GLY A 117 -10.53 -18.76 15.47
C GLY A 117 -9.82 -18.68 16.82
N THR A 118 -8.50 -18.92 16.89
CA THR A 118 -7.70 -18.83 18.12
C THR A 118 -6.60 -17.79 17.99
N ASP A 119 -6.09 -17.35 19.14
CA ASP A 119 -4.94 -16.47 19.23
C ASP A 119 -3.69 -17.28 19.54
N VAL A 120 -2.58 -16.94 18.91
CA VAL A 120 -1.23 -17.45 19.25
C VAL A 120 -0.41 -16.30 19.80
N GLU A 121 0.23 -16.53 20.95
CA GLU A 121 1.13 -15.56 21.56
C GLU A 121 2.59 -15.99 21.31
N PHE A 122 3.42 -15.01 20.98
CA PHE A 122 4.84 -15.21 20.73
C PHE A 122 5.66 -14.33 21.65
N VAL A 123 6.80 -14.84 22.08
CA VAL A 123 7.82 -14.13 22.86
C VAL A 123 9.18 -14.30 22.21
N CYS A 124 10.05 -13.33 22.41
CA CYS A 124 11.45 -13.39 21.98
C CYS A 124 12.37 -13.32 23.16
N THR A 125 13.42 -14.15 23.17
CA THR A 125 14.45 -14.15 24.20
C THR A 125 15.80 -13.85 23.57
N ILE A 126 16.52 -12.87 24.14
CA ILE A 126 17.92 -12.54 23.80
C ILE A 126 18.71 -12.47 25.12
N HIS A 127 19.81 -13.22 25.24
CA HIS A 127 20.65 -13.28 26.44
C HIS A 127 19.88 -13.50 27.76
N GLY A 128 18.78 -14.27 27.68
CA GLY A 128 17.94 -14.57 28.85
C GLY A 128 16.92 -13.48 29.19
N ILE A 129 16.89 -12.38 28.45
CA ILE A 129 15.86 -11.35 28.59
C ILE A 129 14.72 -11.68 27.63
N GLU A 130 13.52 -11.87 28.19
CA GLU A 130 12.32 -12.21 27.43
C GLU A 130 11.47 -10.95 27.16
N SER A 131 10.90 -10.84 25.97
CA SER A 131 10.00 -9.76 25.58
C SER A 131 8.63 -9.91 26.23
N GLU A 132 7.86 -8.82 26.28
CA GLU A 132 6.40 -8.94 26.39
C GLU A 132 5.85 -9.76 25.22
N PRO A 133 4.77 -10.53 25.43
CA PRO A 133 4.19 -11.33 24.35
C PRO A 133 3.50 -10.46 23.31
N CYS A 134 3.66 -10.80 22.03
CA CYS A 134 2.81 -10.31 20.96
C CYS A 134 1.78 -11.37 20.58
N LYS A 135 0.62 -10.93 20.10
CA LYS A 135 -0.53 -11.78 19.78
C LYS A 135 -0.87 -11.71 18.32
N VAL A 136 -1.19 -12.86 17.73
CA VAL A 136 -1.65 -12.99 16.35
C VAL A 136 -2.91 -13.85 16.32
N HIS A 137 -3.96 -13.38 15.67
CA HIS A 137 -5.20 -14.10 15.50
C HIS A 137 -5.14 -15.00 14.28
N LEU A 138 -5.47 -16.28 14.43
CA LEU A 138 -5.55 -17.24 13.34
C LEU A 138 -6.95 -17.25 12.75
N ILE A 139 -7.06 -17.08 11.43
CA ILE A 139 -8.33 -17.20 10.71
C ILE A 139 -8.31 -18.40 9.76
N ALA A 140 -9.48 -18.92 9.45
CA ALA A 140 -9.63 -19.95 8.41
C ALA A 140 -9.26 -19.35 7.04
N ASP A 141 -8.77 -20.22 6.15
CA ASP A 141 -8.63 -19.84 4.74
C ASP A 141 -10.00 -19.45 4.20
N PRO A 142 -10.22 -18.21 3.74
CA PRO A 142 -11.51 -17.79 3.24
C PRO A 142 -11.87 -18.66 2.02
N VAL A 143 -12.98 -19.39 2.14
CA VAL A 143 -13.51 -20.16 1.00
C VAL A 143 -14.10 -19.15 0.02
N MET A 144 -13.35 -18.84 -1.02
CA MET A 144 -13.78 -17.98 -2.12
C MET A 144 -14.57 -18.84 -3.12
N ASP A 145 -15.79 -19.19 -2.77
CA ASP A 145 -16.69 -19.96 -3.66
C ASP A 145 -17.51 -19.00 -4.56
N PHE A 146 -16.80 -18.08 -5.21
CA PHE A 146 -17.40 -17.20 -6.21
C PHE A 146 -17.10 -17.73 -7.62
N PRO A 147 -18.07 -17.65 -8.55
CA PRO A 147 -17.82 -17.97 -9.95
C PRO A 147 -16.77 -17.01 -10.52
N THR A 148 -15.95 -17.51 -11.44
CA THR A 148 -15.05 -16.63 -12.17
C THR A 148 -15.86 -15.67 -13.04
N VAL A 149 -15.56 -14.39 -12.90
CA VAL A 149 -16.16 -13.30 -13.70
C VAL A 149 -15.15 -12.86 -14.75
N THR A 150 -15.57 -12.82 -16.00
CA THR A 150 -14.76 -12.28 -17.10
C THR A 150 -15.25 -10.90 -17.46
N VAL A 151 -14.36 -9.92 -17.44
CA VAL A 151 -14.61 -8.52 -17.71
C VAL A 151 -14.06 -8.18 -19.09
N PRO A 152 -14.91 -7.84 -20.07
CA PRO A 152 -14.45 -7.34 -21.36
C PRO A 152 -13.81 -5.95 -21.18
N VAL A 153 -12.66 -5.74 -21.82
CA VAL A 153 -11.90 -4.47 -21.76
C VAL A 153 -11.86 -3.83 -23.13
N VAL A 154 -12.21 -2.56 -23.20
CA VAL A 154 -12.10 -1.75 -24.41
C VAL A 154 -11.16 -0.58 -24.20
N PHE A 155 -10.25 -0.37 -25.15
CA PHE A 155 -9.38 0.79 -25.22
C PHE A 155 -9.96 1.77 -26.26
N HIS A 156 -10.45 2.88 -25.77
CA HIS A 156 -10.91 3.99 -26.63
C HIS A 156 -9.70 4.86 -26.98
N LEU A 157 -9.20 4.75 -28.19
CA LEU A 157 -8.07 5.54 -28.69
C LEU A 157 -8.60 6.87 -29.24
N LEU A 158 -8.42 7.95 -28.50
CA LEU A 158 -8.87 9.29 -28.88
C LEU A 158 -7.76 10.01 -29.66
N VAL A 159 -7.80 9.84 -30.97
CA VAL A 159 -6.79 10.30 -31.91
C VAL A 159 -7.04 11.75 -32.29
N THR A 160 -6.08 12.63 -32.02
CA THR A 160 -6.12 14.03 -32.44
C THR A 160 -5.11 14.28 -33.56
N ASP A 161 -5.34 15.36 -34.35
CA ASP A 161 -4.44 15.74 -35.44
C ASP A 161 -3.00 16.00 -34.97
N LYS A 162 -2.83 16.42 -33.71
CA LYS A 162 -1.52 16.71 -33.12
C LYS A 162 -0.69 15.45 -32.85
N ASN A 163 -1.33 14.31 -32.68
CA ASN A 163 -0.68 13.11 -32.16
C ASN A 163 -1.03 11.81 -32.91
N ILE A 164 -1.62 11.93 -34.10
CA ILE A 164 -2.11 10.81 -34.90
C ILE A 164 -1.08 9.67 -35.06
N ASN A 165 0.19 10.01 -35.31
CA ASN A 165 1.27 9.04 -35.50
C ASN A 165 1.63 8.30 -34.20
N ARG A 166 1.22 8.79 -33.03
CA ARG A 166 1.51 8.15 -31.74
C ARG A 166 0.65 6.92 -31.49
N TYR A 167 -0.45 6.78 -32.21
CA TYR A 167 -1.39 5.66 -32.08
C TYR A 167 -1.09 4.48 -33.00
N ASP A 168 -0.24 4.65 -34.01
CA ASP A 168 0.00 3.66 -35.06
C ASP A 168 0.62 2.35 -34.54
N GLY A 169 1.36 2.43 -33.41
CA GLY A 169 1.96 1.25 -32.78
C GLY A 169 1.02 0.50 -31.81
N ILE A 170 -0.20 0.97 -31.57
CA ILE A 170 -1.14 0.32 -30.66
C ILE A 170 -1.86 -0.80 -31.37
N THR A 171 -1.48 -2.01 -31.05
CA THR A 171 -2.00 -3.23 -31.70
C THR A 171 -2.72 -4.12 -30.68
N THR A 172 -3.60 -5.00 -31.18
CA THR A 172 -4.21 -6.05 -30.35
C THR A 172 -3.16 -6.86 -29.59
N GLY A 173 -2.02 -7.17 -30.22
CA GLY A 173 -0.97 -7.94 -29.56
C GLY A 173 -0.34 -7.21 -28.35
N LEU A 174 -0.16 -5.88 -28.44
CA LEU A 174 0.30 -5.08 -27.32
C LEU A 174 -0.70 -5.14 -26.16
N LEU A 175 -1.98 -4.95 -26.48
CA LEU A 175 -3.06 -4.93 -25.49
C LEU A 175 -3.31 -6.32 -24.90
N GLN A 176 -3.19 -7.38 -25.71
CA GLN A 176 -3.31 -8.76 -25.24
C GLN A 176 -2.21 -9.09 -24.24
N GLY A 177 -0.98 -8.65 -24.46
CA GLY A 177 0.12 -8.81 -23.50
C GLY A 177 -0.18 -8.19 -22.13
N PHE A 178 -0.87 -7.05 -22.10
CA PHE A 178 -1.36 -6.46 -20.85
C PHE A 178 -2.45 -7.31 -20.19
N ILE A 179 -3.45 -7.76 -20.97
CA ILE A 179 -4.53 -8.62 -20.48
C ILE A 179 -3.99 -9.93 -19.91
N ASP A 180 -3.05 -10.57 -20.61
CA ASP A 180 -2.43 -11.83 -20.17
C ASP A 180 -1.68 -11.64 -18.84
N ARG A 181 -0.97 -10.51 -18.68
CA ARG A 181 -0.29 -10.16 -17.45
C ARG A 181 -1.29 -9.85 -16.32
N ALA A 182 -2.31 -9.04 -16.59
CA ALA A 182 -3.37 -8.74 -15.64
C ALA A 182 -4.03 -10.03 -15.13
N ASN A 183 -4.33 -10.96 -16.01
CA ASN A 183 -4.90 -12.24 -15.64
C ASN A 183 -3.98 -13.07 -14.73
N LYS A 184 -2.66 -13.04 -14.94
CA LYS A 184 -1.71 -13.67 -14.03
C LYS A 184 -1.70 -13.03 -12.66
N VAL A 185 -1.71 -11.69 -12.59
CA VAL A 185 -1.75 -10.96 -11.31
C VAL A 185 -3.05 -11.28 -10.56
N PHE A 186 -4.19 -11.13 -11.21
CA PHE A 186 -5.50 -11.34 -10.59
C PHE A 186 -5.82 -12.80 -10.28
N SER A 187 -5.16 -13.76 -10.93
CA SER A 187 -5.25 -15.19 -10.57
C SER A 187 -4.26 -15.62 -9.49
N GLY A 188 -3.41 -14.69 -9.01
CA GLY A 188 -2.37 -15.04 -8.05
C GLY A 188 -1.23 -15.89 -8.60
N THR A 189 -1.09 -15.98 -9.94
CA THR A 189 -0.06 -16.84 -10.59
C THR A 189 1.11 -16.05 -11.17
N TYR A 190 1.15 -14.72 -10.92
CA TYR A 190 2.19 -13.86 -11.48
C TYR A 190 3.57 -14.07 -10.84
N ALA A 191 3.61 -14.32 -9.56
CA ALA A 191 4.79 -14.61 -8.78
C ALA A 191 4.56 -15.88 -7.94
N ASP A 192 5.63 -16.54 -7.53
CA ASP A 192 5.56 -17.64 -6.57
C ASP A 192 5.41 -17.05 -5.14
N ASP A 193 4.24 -16.49 -4.87
CA ASP A 193 3.90 -15.89 -3.59
C ASP A 193 2.94 -16.82 -2.84
N PRO A 194 3.34 -17.37 -1.69
CA PRO A 194 2.53 -18.32 -0.94
C PRO A 194 1.22 -17.74 -0.38
N VAL A 195 1.09 -16.40 -0.35
CA VAL A 195 -0.13 -15.71 0.11
C VAL A 195 -0.97 -15.17 -1.04
N ALA A 196 -0.55 -15.38 -2.29
CA ALA A 196 -1.32 -14.94 -3.44
C ALA A 196 -2.68 -15.66 -3.49
N VAL A 197 -3.73 -14.87 -3.73
CA VAL A 197 -5.11 -15.34 -3.80
C VAL A 197 -5.64 -15.14 -5.22
N ASP A 198 -6.40 -16.12 -5.73
CA ASP A 198 -7.14 -15.97 -6.97
C ASP A 198 -8.40 -15.12 -6.72
N SER A 199 -8.42 -13.89 -7.26
CA SER A 199 -9.56 -12.97 -7.14
C SER A 199 -10.82 -13.42 -7.88
N LYS A 200 -10.73 -14.46 -8.72
CA LYS A 200 -11.79 -14.91 -9.63
C LYS A 200 -12.20 -13.87 -10.68
N ILE A 201 -11.44 -12.80 -10.85
CA ILE A 201 -11.63 -11.82 -11.91
C ILE A 201 -10.67 -12.14 -13.05
N ARG A 202 -11.18 -12.14 -14.27
CA ARG A 202 -10.42 -12.32 -15.50
C ARG A 202 -10.78 -11.21 -16.46
N PHE A 203 -9.86 -10.90 -17.33
CA PHE A 203 -10.01 -9.85 -18.35
C PHE A 203 -9.91 -10.47 -19.73
N GLU A 204 -10.66 -9.92 -20.67
CA GLU A 204 -10.54 -10.24 -22.10
C GLU A 204 -10.69 -8.98 -22.93
N LEU A 205 -10.13 -8.94 -24.12
CA LEU A 205 -10.35 -7.85 -25.05
C LEU A 205 -11.79 -7.89 -25.58
N ALA A 206 -12.52 -6.79 -25.48
CA ALA A 206 -13.88 -6.68 -26.02
C ALA A 206 -13.87 -6.97 -27.54
N THR A 207 -14.81 -7.77 -28.01
CA THR A 207 -14.93 -8.12 -29.44
C THR A 207 -16.10 -7.45 -30.13
N VAL A 208 -17.00 -6.86 -29.34
CA VAL A 208 -18.20 -6.15 -29.82
C VAL A 208 -18.33 -4.80 -29.12
N ASP A 209 -19.02 -3.88 -29.76
CA ASP A 209 -19.42 -2.59 -29.17
C ASP A 209 -20.70 -2.74 -28.32
N VAL A 210 -21.19 -1.61 -27.78
CA VAL A 210 -22.40 -1.57 -26.94
C VAL A 210 -23.70 -1.89 -27.74
N GLN A 211 -23.66 -1.84 -29.03
CA GLN A 211 -24.79 -2.22 -29.91
C GLN A 211 -24.69 -3.68 -30.35
N GLY A 212 -23.61 -4.41 -29.98
CA GLY A 212 -23.34 -5.79 -30.39
C GLY A 212 -22.67 -5.91 -31.76
N ASN A 213 -22.25 -4.81 -32.36
CA ASN A 213 -21.50 -4.88 -33.62
C ASN A 213 -20.06 -5.29 -33.37
N LYS A 214 -19.52 -6.10 -34.27
CA LYS A 214 -18.14 -6.57 -34.15
C LYS A 214 -17.15 -5.40 -34.27
N LEU A 215 -16.23 -5.27 -33.31
CA LEU A 215 -15.12 -4.33 -33.40
C LEU A 215 -14.19 -4.71 -34.57
N ALA A 216 -13.75 -3.71 -35.33
CA ALA A 216 -12.80 -3.91 -36.42
C ALA A 216 -11.48 -4.53 -35.91
N THR A 217 -11.08 -4.16 -34.73
CA THR A 217 -9.90 -4.68 -34.02
C THR A 217 -10.31 -5.02 -32.60
N PRO A 218 -10.18 -6.28 -32.14
CA PRO A 218 -10.55 -6.65 -30.79
C PRO A 218 -9.86 -5.76 -29.74
N GLY A 219 -10.63 -5.29 -28.78
CA GLY A 219 -10.16 -4.42 -27.69
C GLY A 219 -9.94 -2.96 -28.08
N ILE A 220 -10.07 -2.58 -29.35
CA ILE A 220 -9.77 -1.23 -29.82
C ILE A 220 -11.01 -0.55 -30.41
N ASN A 221 -11.41 0.55 -29.80
CA ASN A 221 -12.34 1.52 -30.38
C ASN A 221 -11.56 2.80 -30.72
N ARG A 222 -11.22 2.96 -32.00
CA ARG A 222 -10.49 4.14 -32.50
C ARG A 222 -11.45 5.25 -32.85
N VAL A 223 -11.23 6.43 -32.28
CA VAL A 223 -12.07 7.61 -32.44
C VAL A 223 -11.22 8.77 -32.93
N GLU A 224 -11.54 9.26 -34.14
CA GLU A 224 -10.85 10.42 -34.72
C GLU A 224 -11.51 11.71 -34.18
N MET A 225 -10.75 12.48 -33.42
CA MET A 225 -11.21 13.69 -32.74
C MET A 225 -10.87 14.98 -33.52
N GLY A 226 -9.98 14.88 -34.52
CA GLY A 226 -9.49 16.07 -35.22
C GLY A 226 -8.69 17.00 -34.32
N THR A 227 -9.06 18.28 -34.27
CA THR A 227 -8.42 19.27 -33.37
C THR A 227 -9.43 19.76 -32.32
N PRO A 228 -9.67 19.00 -31.26
CA PRO A 228 -10.66 19.37 -30.24
C PRO A 228 -10.22 20.60 -29.45
N ALA A 229 -11.18 21.43 -29.03
CA ALA A 229 -10.94 22.48 -28.06
C ALA A 229 -10.75 21.91 -26.66
N TYR A 230 -10.22 22.73 -25.75
CA TYR A 230 -10.04 22.34 -24.35
C TYR A 230 -11.38 21.93 -23.71
N GLY A 231 -11.40 20.75 -23.10
CA GLY A 231 -12.59 20.18 -22.47
C GLY A 231 -13.48 19.34 -23.41
N GLU A 232 -13.41 19.52 -24.73
CA GLU A 232 -14.26 18.77 -25.67
C GLU A 232 -14.01 17.27 -25.65
N VAL A 233 -12.78 16.85 -25.35
CA VAL A 233 -12.44 15.42 -25.22
C VAL A 233 -13.19 14.78 -24.06
N ALA A 234 -13.18 15.43 -22.90
CA ALA A 234 -13.90 14.96 -21.72
C ALA A 234 -15.41 14.88 -21.95
N ASP A 235 -15.97 15.93 -22.54
CA ASP A 235 -17.38 15.97 -22.90
C ASP A 235 -17.78 14.88 -23.92
N TYR A 236 -16.89 14.62 -24.87
CA TYR A 236 -17.11 13.57 -25.86
C TYR A 236 -17.10 12.18 -25.21
N ILE A 237 -16.17 11.93 -24.32
CA ILE A 237 -16.11 10.67 -23.57
C ILE A 237 -17.40 10.45 -22.81
N ASN A 238 -17.83 11.43 -22.03
CA ASN A 238 -19.04 11.32 -21.20
C ASN A 238 -20.30 11.05 -22.02
N LYS A 239 -20.39 11.63 -23.21
CA LYS A 239 -21.57 11.50 -24.08
C LYS A 239 -21.58 10.25 -24.97
N ASN A 240 -20.40 9.79 -25.41
CA ASN A 240 -20.31 8.81 -26.49
C ASN A 240 -19.46 7.58 -26.18
N LEU A 241 -18.55 7.65 -25.21
CA LEU A 241 -17.56 6.62 -24.95
C LEU A 241 -17.61 6.08 -23.52
N LEU A 242 -18.61 6.45 -22.76
CA LEU A 242 -18.92 5.81 -21.49
C LEU A 242 -19.81 4.58 -21.79
N TRP A 243 -19.16 3.52 -22.31
CA TRP A 243 -19.87 2.27 -22.59
C TRP A 243 -20.26 1.61 -21.28
N ASP A 244 -21.44 0.99 -21.23
CA ASP A 244 -22.04 0.46 -20.00
C ASP A 244 -20.98 -0.12 -19.01
N PRO A 245 -20.60 0.63 -17.98
CA PRO A 245 -19.51 0.21 -17.07
C PRO A 245 -19.85 -1.01 -16.23
N ASN A 246 -21.13 -1.39 -16.17
CA ASN A 246 -21.55 -2.62 -15.50
C ASN A 246 -21.18 -3.89 -16.29
N ARG A 247 -20.79 -3.72 -17.57
CA ARG A 247 -20.51 -4.83 -18.48
C ARG A 247 -19.12 -4.77 -19.11
N ILE A 248 -18.55 -3.58 -19.26
CA ILE A 248 -17.31 -3.36 -20.02
C ILE A 248 -16.41 -2.41 -19.21
N LEU A 249 -15.17 -2.79 -18.99
CA LEU A 249 -14.17 -1.88 -18.48
C LEU A 249 -13.69 -0.93 -19.59
N ASN A 250 -13.97 0.35 -19.42
CA ASN A 250 -13.55 1.39 -20.33
C ASN A 250 -12.15 1.90 -19.97
N ILE A 251 -11.25 1.94 -20.93
CA ILE A 251 -9.91 2.54 -20.81
C ILE A 251 -9.78 3.60 -21.90
N TRP A 252 -9.70 4.87 -21.51
CA TRP A 252 -9.56 6.00 -22.46
C TRP A 252 -8.09 6.38 -22.60
N VAL A 253 -7.60 6.29 -23.83
CA VAL A 253 -6.21 6.57 -24.19
C VAL A 253 -6.14 7.90 -24.93
N ASN A 254 -5.47 8.88 -24.33
CA ASN A 254 -5.38 10.24 -24.93
C ASN A 254 -4.22 11.04 -24.30
N ASP A 255 -3.90 12.18 -24.93
CA ASP A 255 -2.91 13.14 -24.42
C ASP A 255 -3.56 14.43 -23.85
N GLU A 256 -4.85 14.60 -23.99
CA GLU A 256 -5.58 15.83 -23.62
C GLU A 256 -6.17 15.76 -22.21
N ILE A 257 -6.41 14.55 -21.69
CA ILE A 257 -6.81 14.34 -20.30
C ILE A 257 -5.55 14.14 -19.48
N TYR A 258 -5.44 14.84 -18.35
CA TYR A 258 -4.24 14.83 -17.51
C TYR A 258 -4.00 13.46 -16.87
N GLY A 259 -2.89 12.84 -17.26
CA GLY A 259 -2.28 11.73 -16.56
C GLY A 259 -2.91 10.36 -16.79
N THR A 260 -2.39 9.39 -16.07
CA THR A 260 -2.93 8.03 -15.96
C THR A 260 -3.61 7.91 -14.60
N ASN A 261 -4.90 7.65 -14.59
CA ASN A 261 -5.71 7.54 -13.39
C ASN A 261 -6.69 6.37 -13.51
N ALA A 262 -7.07 5.80 -12.38
CA ALA A 262 -8.18 4.86 -12.27
C ALA A 262 -9.23 5.41 -11.32
N TYR A 263 -10.47 5.17 -11.64
CA TYR A 263 -11.62 5.62 -10.86
C TYR A 263 -12.39 4.39 -10.41
N ALA A 264 -12.47 4.19 -9.10
CA ALA A 264 -13.27 3.13 -8.50
C ALA A 264 -14.74 3.57 -8.47
N PRO A 265 -15.67 2.75 -8.96
CA PRO A 265 -17.07 3.05 -8.80
C PRO A 265 -17.44 3.06 -7.31
N ALA A 266 -17.98 4.18 -6.84
CA ALA A 266 -18.32 4.38 -5.43
C ALA A 266 -19.74 3.83 -5.11
N TYR A 267 -20.03 2.59 -5.50
CA TYR A 267 -21.31 1.92 -5.26
C TYR A 267 -21.12 0.57 -4.56
N ILE A 268 -22.02 0.27 -3.62
CA ILE A 268 -22.10 -1.00 -2.94
C ILE A 268 -23.56 -1.45 -2.85
N LEU A 269 -23.82 -2.73 -3.10
CA LEU A 269 -25.12 -3.31 -2.84
C LEU A 269 -25.40 -3.25 -1.35
N ASP A 270 -26.57 -2.73 -0.98
CA ASP A 270 -26.96 -2.51 0.40
C ASP A 270 -27.17 -3.85 1.12
N ASN A 271 -26.11 -4.30 1.76
CA ASN A 271 -26.07 -5.49 2.62
C ASN A 271 -25.54 -5.16 4.01
N GLY A 272 -25.45 -3.86 4.35
CA GLY A 272 -24.85 -3.40 5.60
C GLY A 272 -23.32 -3.43 5.63
N THR A 273 -22.66 -3.73 4.52
CA THR A 273 -21.19 -3.72 4.45
C THR A 273 -20.68 -2.28 4.41
N VAL A 274 -19.74 -1.97 5.28
CA VAL A 274 -18.96 -0.73 5.25
C VAL A 274 -17.55 -1.07 4.82
N VAL A 275 -17.05 -0.38 3.79
CA VAL A 275 -15.65 -0.50 3.37
C VAL A 275 -14.88 0.68 4.00
N PRO A 276 -14.02 0.43 5.00
CA PRO A 276 -13.28 1.49 5.66
C PRO A 276 -12.50 2.34 4.65
N GLY A 277 -12.54 3.67 4.83
CA GLY A 277 -11.81 4.60 3.98
C GLY A 277 -12.43 4.90 2.61
N LEU A 278 -13.56 4.26 2.26
CA LEU A 278 -14.30 4.56 1.04
C LEU A 278 -15.67 5.11 1.37
N GLU A 279 -15.99 6.29 0.80
CA GLU A 279 -17.36 6.80 0.76
C GLU A 279 -18.08 6.12 -0.39
N MET A 280 -19.08 5.29 -0.08
CA MET A 280 -19.80 4.50 -1.07
C MET A 280 -21.29 4.82 -1.04
N ASN A 281 -21.91 4.88 -2.22
CA ASN A 281 -23.34 5.01 -2.37
C ASN A 281 -23.98 3.62 -2.24
N SER A 282 -24.89 3.45 -1.31
CA SER A 282 -25.69 2.22 -1.19
C SER A 282 -26.76 2.17 -2.30
N VAL A 283 -26.83 1.04 -2.96
CA VAL A 283 -27.88 0.72 -3.95
C VAL A 283 -28.48 -0.64 -3.61
N THR A 284 -29.78 -0.83 -3.88
CA THR A 284 -30.47 -2.09 -3.59
C THR A 284 -30.31 -3.10 -4.73
N THR A 285 -30.13 -2.61 -5.94
CA THR A 285 -29.89 -3.44 -7.13
C THR A 285 -28.79 -2.84 -7.99
N ALA A 286 -28.11 -3.67 -8.78
CA ALA A 286 -27.10 -3.20 -9.73
C ALA A 286 -27.68 -2.28 -10.81
N ASP A 287 -28.95 -2.37 -11.12
CA ASP A 287 -29.62 -1.54 -12.12
C ASP A 287 -29.80 -0.07 -11.67
N GLU A 288 -29.66 0.22 -10.37
CA GLU A 288 -29.67 1.58 -9.82
C GLU A 288 -28.33 2.30 -10.01
N VAL A 289 -27.26 1.56 -10.35
CA VAL A 289 -25.94 2.13 -10.58
C VAL A 289 -25.92 2.81 -11.94
N SER A 290 -25.64 4.10 -11.95
CA SER A 290 -25.51 4.88 -13.19
C SER A 290 -24.30 5.82 -13.08
N PHE A 291 -23.63 6.03 -14.19
CA PHE A 291 -22.47 6.91 -14.28
C PHE A 291 -22.71 7.96 -15.35
N THR A 292 -22.33 9.19 -15.04
CA THR A 292 -22.49 10.34 -15.95
C THR A 292 -21.15 10.88 -16.42
N SER A 293 -20.07 10.48 -15.77
CA SER A 293 -18.72 10.95 -16.08
C SER A 293 -17.70 9.81 -16.05
N TYR A 294 -16.73 9.89 -16.93
CA TYR A 294 -15.55 9.01 -16.93
C TYR A 294 -14.73 9.11 -15.64
N SER A 295 -14.84 10.22 -14.90
CA SER A 295 -14.16 10.39 -13.61
C SER A 295 -14.86 9.68 -12.44
N GLU A 296 -15.97 9.00 -12.68
CA GLU A 296 -16.69 8.18 -11.72
C GLU A 296 -16.33 6.69 -11.87
N VAL A 297 -15.81 6.28 -13.04
CA VAL A 297 -15.56 4.86 -13.34
C VAL A 297 -14.58 4.72 -14.50
N GLY A 298 -13.81 3.62 -14.54
CA GLY A 298 -12.89 3.32 -15.64
C GLY A 298 -11.47 3.81 -15.44
N ILE A 299 -10.69 3.83 -16.51
CA ILE A 299 -9.25 4.16 -16.47
C ILE A 299 -8.90 5.13 -17.58
N THR A 300 -8.16 6.18 -17.25
CA THR A 300 -7.52 7.06 -18.24
C THR A 300 -6.04 6.73 -18.37
N LEU A 301 -5.53 6.68 -19.61
CA LEU A 301 -4.12 6.45 -19.90
C LEU A 301 -3.58 7.54 -20.82
N ALA A 302 -2.41 8.09 -20.48
CA ALA A 302 -1.64 8.87 -21.42
C ALA A 302 -1.16 7.98 -22.58
N VAL A 303 -1.15 8.48 -23.82
CA VAL A 303 -0.67 7.71 -25.00
C VAL A 303 0.74 7.19 -24.81
N SER A 304 1.63 7.96 -24.16
CA SER A 304 2.99 7.53 -23.86
C SER A 304 3.05 6.31 -22.94
N SER A 305 2.07 6.15 -22.07
CA SER A 305 2.00 5.05 -21.10
C SER A 305 1.60 3.73 -21.74
N ILE A 306 0.82 3.73 -22.81
CA ILE A 306 0.30 2.49 -23.40
C ILE A 306 1.40 1.61 -23.99
N PHE A 307 2.50 2.19 -24.48
CA PHE A 307 3.63 1.43 -25.04
C PHE A 307 4.48 0.71 -23.99
N SER A 308 4.28 1.03 -22.72
CA SER A 308 4.89 0.31 -21.60
C SER A 308 3.89 -0.50 -20.80
N ILE A 309 2.64 -0.58 -21.24
CA ILE A 309 1.54 -1.20 -20.48
C ILE A 309 1.81 -2.67 -20.14
N ASN A 310 2.53 -3.39 -21.00
CA ASN A 310 2.90 -4.78 -20.77
C ASN A 310 4.21 -4.96 -19.98
N LYS A 311 4.90 -3.87 -19.58
CA LYS A 311 6.12 -3.94 -18.76
C LYS A 311 5.84 -4.05 -17.27
N GLY A 312 4.59 -3.86 -16.87
CA GLY A 312 4.12 -3.96 -15.48
C GLY A 312 3.86 -2.61 -14.81
N GLY A 313 3.13 -2.68 -13.71
CA GLY A 313 2.73 -1.51 -12.92
C GLY A 313 1.36 -0.95 -13.28
N TYR A 314 0.80 -1.31 -14.44
CA TYR A 314 -0.53 -0.84 -14.86
C TYR A 314 -1.66 -1.70 -14.29
N GLU A 315 -1.37 -2.89 -13.81
CA GLU A 315 -2.29 -3.76 -13.05
C GLU A 315 -2.76 -3.06 -11.76
N TYR A 316 -1.96 -2.15 -11.23
CA TYR A 316 -2.33 -1.26 -10.12
C TYR A 316 -3.61 -0.47 -10.43
N TYR A 317 -3.74 0.09 -11.64
CA TYR A 317 -4.93 0.84 -12.03
C TYR A 317 -6.18 -0.05 -12.15
N LEU A 318 -6.00 -1.32 -12.54
CA LEU A 318 -7.08 -2.31 -12.48
C LEU A 318 -7.50 -2.56 -11.02
N GLY A 319 -6.53 -2.78 -10.13
CA GLY A 319 -6.80 -2.93 -8.70
C GLY A 319 -7.56 -1.74 -8.12
N THR A 320 -7.10 -0.53 -8.41
CA THR A 320 -7.77 0.71 -7.97
C THR A 320 -9.18 0.82 -8.51
N HIS A 321 -9.42 0.46 -9.78
CA HIS A 321 -10.76 0.43 -10.37
C HIS A 321 -11.70 -0.52 -9.60
N PHE A 322 -11.19 -1.64 -9.10
CA PHE A 322 -11.95 -2.58 -8.27
C PHE A 322 -11.93 -2.23 -6.78
N GLY A 323 -11.54 -1.01 -6.41
CA GLY A 323 -11.60 -0.50 -5.04
C GLY A 323 -10.43 -0.90 -4.15
N LEU A 324 -9.36 -1.52 -4.69
CA LEU A 324 -8.16 -1.77 -3.93
C LEU A 324 -7.41 -0.46 -3.68
N MET A 325 -7.10 -0.20 -2.41
CA MET A 325 -6.32 0.97 -2.02
C MET A 325 -4.82 0.69 -2.13
N PRO A 326 -4.00 1.69 -2.46
CA PRO A 326 -2.55 1.54 -2.44
C PRO A 326 -2.06 1.29 -1.02
N THR A 327 -1.19 0.31 -0.85
CA THR A 327 -0.51 0.04 0.43
C THR A 327 0.56 1.08 0.76
N VAL A 328 1.00 1.86 -0.24
CA VAL A 328 1.94 2.98 -0.08
C VAL A 328 1.33 4.22 -0.72
N PHE A 329 0.93 5.17 0.08
CA PHE A 329 0.41 6.44 -0.40
C PHE A 329 1.55 7.38 -0.79
N SER A 330 1.53 7.87 -2.02
CA SER A 330 2.21 9.11 -2.34
C SER A 330 1.25 10.26 -2.10
N THR A 331 1.74 11.38 -1.59
CA THR A 331 1.01 12.61 -1.27
C THR A 331 0.26 13.25 -2.46
N TYR A 332 0.19 12.56 -3.58
CA TYR A 332 -0.36 13.06 -4.84
C TYR A 332 -1.87 12.85 -5.02
N SER A 333 -2.52 12.11 -4.13
CA SER A 333 -3.94 11.72 -4.36
C SER A 333 -4.97 12.70 -3.80
N GLY A 334 -4.55 13.81 -3.14
CA GLY A 334 -5.49 14.81 -2.62
C GLY A 334 -6.44 14.31 -1.52
N ILE A 335 -6.27 13.08 -1.05
CA ILE A 335 -7.02 12.53 0.09
C ILE A 335 -6.34 13.01 1.36
N PRO A 336 -7.04 13.72 2.26
CA PRO A 336 -6.45 14.15 3.52
C PRO A 336 -6.18 12.92 4.39
N PHE A 337 -4.89 12.66 4.65
CA PHE A 337 -4.47 11.63 5.60
C PHE A 337 -4.86 12.02 7.01
N VAL A 338 -5.59 11.17 7.69
CA VAL A 338 -5.80 11.26 9.12
C VAL A 338 -4.87 10.25 9.78
N ASN A 339 -3.74 10.76 10.30
CA ASN A 339 -2.86 10.09 11.26
C ASN A 339 -2.69 8.56 11.13
N GLY A 340 -1.74 8.13 10.29
CA GLY A 340 -1.03 6.88 10.53
C GLY A 340 -1.62 5.60 9.91
N ASP A 341 -2.91 5.45 9.78
CA ASP A 341 -3.54 4.32 9.10
C ASP A 341 -3.82 4.68 7.65
N VAL A 342 -2.94 4.26 6.76
CA VAL A 342 -2.98 4.69 5.35
C VAL A 342 -3.79 3.77 4.46
N ASP A 343 -4.06 2.54 4.87
CA ASP A 343 -4.82 1.55 4.10
C ASP A 343 -6.07 1.02 4.84
N PHE A 344 -6.37 1.61 6.00
CA PHE A 344 -7.47 1.22 6.87
C PHE A 344 -7.42 -0.24 7.33
N CYS A 345 -6.26 -0.86 7.22
CA CYS A 345 -5.97 -2.18 7.75
C CYS A 345 -5.19 -2.04 9.05
N SER A 346 -5.66 -2.66 10.12
CA SER A 346 -5.02 -2.58 11.45
C SER A 346 -3.67 -3.31 11.53
N ASP A 347 -3.28 -3.99 10.47
CA ASP A 347 -2.09 -4.83 10.36
C ASP A 347 -0.94 -4.20 9.54
N THR A 348 -1.17 -3.01 8.94
CA THR A 348 -0.15 -2.25 8.22
C THR A 348 0.30 -1.03 9.02
N TYR A 349 1.62 -0.91 9.24
CA TYR A 349 2.28 0.18 9.97
C TYR A 349 3.15 1.03 9.04
#